data_6a4d04bc59fd4b15c481261885a49729
#
_entry.id   6a4d04bc59fd4b15c481261885a49729
#
_cell.length_a   1.000
_cell.length_b   1.000
_cell.length_c   1.000
_cell.angle_alpha   90.00
_cell.angle_beta   90.00
_cell.angle_gamma   90.00
#
_symmetry.space_group_name_H-M   'P 1'
#
loop_
_entity.id
_entity.type
_entity.pdbx_description
1 polymer ?
#
loop_
_entity_poly.entity_id
_entity_poly.type
_entity_poly.pdbx_seq_one_letter_code
_entity_poly.pdbx_strand_id
1 'polypeptide(L)'
;MTKKQLHLVIVTGMSGAGKTVAIQSFEDLGYFTIDNMPPALLPKFLQLVETKDDDHKLALVVDMRSRSFFSEIQAVLDELENQDDLDFKILFLDAADKELVARYKETRRSHPLAADGRILDGIKLERELLAPLKNMSQNVVDTTELTPRELRKTIAEQFSDQEQTQSFRIEVMSFGFKYGIPIDADLVFDVRFLPNPYYLPELRNQTGEDQAVYDYVMNHEESEDFYRHLLALIEPILPGYKKEGKSVLTNAVGCTGGQHRSVAFAKRLANDLSKNWPVNESHRDKDRRKETVNRS
;
A
#
# COMPACT_ATOMS: atom_id res chain seq x y z
N MET A 1 -8.24 -6.68 -31.15
CA MET A 1 -8.61 -7.06 -29.78
C MET A 1 -7.31 -7.46 -29.12
N THR A 2 -6.76 -6.66 -28.21
CA THR A 2 -5.58 -7.01 -27.42
C THR A 2 -5.95 -8.22 -26.59
N LYS A 3 -5.24 -9.34 -26.76
CA LYS A 3 -5.37 -10.52 -25.90
C LYS A 3 -5.08 -10.07 -24.46
N LYS A 4 -5.99 -10.33 -23.55
CA LYS A 4 -5.81 -10.07 -22.14
C LYS A 4 -4.76 -11.03 -21.59
N GLN A 5 -3.79 -10.52 -20.85
CA GLN A 5 -2.68 -11.29 -20.33
C GLN A 5 -2.87 -11.48 -18.82
N LEU A 6 -2.92 -12.73 -18.37
CA LEU A 6 -2.94 -13.05 -16.94
C LEU A 6 -1.50 -13.03 -16.42
N HIS A 7 -1.23 -12.17 -15.44
CA HIS A 7 0.07 -12.09 -14.78
C HIS A 7 0.08 -12.94 -13.50
N LEU A 8 0.81 -14.04 -13.52
CA LEU A 8 0.92 -14.97 -12.39
C LEU A 8 2.33 -14.96 -11.80
N VAL A 9 2.44 -14.69 -10.51
CA VAL A 9 3.68 -14.85 -9.75
C VAL A 9 3.52 -15.97 -8.73
N ILE A 10 4.33 -17.02 -8.85
CA ILE A 10 4.42 -18.06 -7.83
C ILE A 10 5.55 -17.69 -6.86
N VAL A 11 5.20 -17.44 -5.62
CA VAL A 11 6.14 -17.14 -4.54
C VAL A 11 6.45 -18.42 -3.79
N THR A 12 7.70 -18.83 -3.80
CA THR A 12 8.19 -20.00 -3.08
C THR A 12 9.55 -19.73 -2.43
N GLY A 13 10.17 -20.71 -1.83
CA GLY A 13 11.49 -20.57 -1.21
C GLY A 13 11.55 -21.11 0.21
N MET A 14 12.73 -20.96 0.82
CA MET A 14 13.04 -21.51 2.13
C MET A 14 12.08 -21.05 3.22
N SER A 15 11.73 -21.92 4.12
CA SER A 15 10.96 -21.59 5.31
C SER A 15 11.74 -20.60 6.19
N GLY A 16 11.12 -19.45 6.50
CA GLY A 16 11.81 -18.34 7.20
C GLY A 16 12.52 -17.34 6.28
N ALA A 17 12.48 -17.52 4.94
CA ALA A 17 13.09 -16.59 3.99
C ALA A 17 12.23 -15.34 3.67
N GLY A 18 11.06 -15.16 4.30
CA GLY A 18 10.28 -13.92 4.16
C GLY A 18 9.06 -14.01 3.24
N LYS A 19 8.54 -15.20 2.93
CA LYS A 19 7.34 -15.38 2.08
C LYS A 19 6.14 -14.55 2.53
N THR A 20 5.93 -14.41 3.84
CA THR A 20 4.85 -13.56 4.39
C THR A 20 5.04 -12.07 4.05
N VAL A 21 6.27 -11.58 4.07
CA VAL A 21 6.57 -10.21 3.66
C VAL A 21 6.37 -10.03 2.17
N ALA A 22 6.75 -11.06 1.38
CA ALA A 22 6.56 -11.02 -0.07
C ALA A 22 5.09 -10.98 -0.47
N ILE A 23 4.23 -11.81 0.13
CA ILE A 23 2.80 -11.82 -0.21
C ILE A 23 2.14 -10.48 0.13
N GLN A 24 2.47 -9.87 1.27
CA GLN A 24 2.01 -8.53 1.63
C GLN A 24 2.50 -7.47 0.62
N SER A 25 3.73 -7.61 0.12
CA SER A 25 4.26 -6.71 -0.91
C SER A 25 3.48 -6.81 -2.23
N PHE A 26 3.08 -8.01 -2.61
CA PHE A 26 2.23 -8.22 -3.80
C PHE A 26 0.82 -7.66 -3.61
N GLU A 27 0.22 -7.77 -2.41
CA GLU A 27 -1.04 -7.09 -2.08
C GLU A 27 -0.93 -5.59 -2.25
N ASP A 28 0.15 -4.99 -1.72
CA ASP A 28 0.44 -3.56 -1.86
C ASP A 28 0.64 -3.13 -3.33
N LEU A 29 1.09 -4.04 -4.20
CA LEU A 29 1.22 -3.84 -5.65
C LEU A 29 -0.08 -4.11 -6.43
N GLY A 30 -1.18 -4.41 -5.75
CA GLY A 30 -2.49 -4.64 -6.36
C GLY A 30 -2.68 -6.04 -6.94
N TYR A 31 -1.83 -7.01 -6.58
CA TYR A 31 -2.05 -8.41 -6.93
C TYR A 31 -3.14 -9.00 -6.03
N PHE A 32 -3.98 -9.85 -6.61
CA PHE A 32 -4.82 -10.75 -5.82
C PHE A 32 -3.93 -11.89 -5.28
N THR A 33 -3.86 -12.01 -3.96
CA THR A 33 -2.91 -12.91 -3.31
C THR A 33 -3.60 -14.11 -2.67
N ILE A 34 -2.96 -15.28 -2.76
CA ILE A 34 -3.38 -16.49 -2.04
C ILE A 34 -2.17 -17.09 -1.34
N ASP A 35 -2.28 -17.27 -0.03
CA ASP A 35 -1.24 -17.95 0.75
C ASP A 35 -1.56 -19.45 0.89
N ASN A 36 -0.52 -20.28 0.84
CA ASN A 36 -0.59 -21.71 1.05
C ASN A 36 -1.53 -22.46 0.07
N MET A 37 -1.46 -22.11 -1.21
CA MET A 37 -2.23 -22.78 -2.26
C MET A 37 -1.72 -24.23 -2.47
N PRO A 38 -2.59 -25.25 -2.36
CA PRO A 38 -2.23 -26.61 -2.77
C PRO A 38 -1.98 -26.70 -4.28
N PRO A 39 -0.84 -27.25 -4.74
CA PRO A 39 -0.51 -27.30 -6.17
C PRO A 39 -1.60 -27.90 -7.05
N ALA A 40 -2.25 -28.97 -6.59
CA ALA A 40 -3.32 -29.66 -7.32
C ALA A 40 -4.57 -28.79 -7.60
N LEU A 41 -4.77 -27.70 -6.86
CA LEU A 41 -5.89 -26.77 -7.07
C LEU A 41 -5.58 -25.64 -8.05
N LEU A 42 -4.31 -25.41 -8.34
CA LEU A 42 -3.86 -24.29 -9.16
C LEU A 42 -4.47 -24.29 -10.58
N PRO A 43 -4.49 -25.38 -11.35
CA PRO A 43 -5.09 -25.37 -12.68
C PRO A 43 -6.57 -25.00 -12.67
N LYS A 44 -7.32 -25.56 -11.71
CA LYS A 44 -8.75 -25.27 -11.58
C LYS A 44 -9.03 -23.85 -11.13
N PHE A 45 -8.18 -23.30 -10.29
CA PHE A 45 -8.27 -21.89 -9.86
C PHE A 45 -8.02 -20.94 -11.04
N LEU A 46 -7.01 -21.19 -11.84
CA LEU A 46 -6.70 -20.37 -13.02
C LEU A 46 -7.86 -20.38 -14.02
N GLN A 47 -8.45 -21.52 -14.31
CA GLN A 47 -9.66 -21.62 -15.15
C GLN A 47 -10.83 -20.76 -14.66
N LEU A 48 -11.00 -20.63 -13.33
CA LEU A 48 -12.06 -19.79 -12.74
C LEU A 48 -11.75 -18.28 -12.87
N VAL A 49 -10.47 -17.92 -12.85
CA VAL A 49 -10.04 -16.52 -12.99
C VAL A 49 -10.10 -16.06 -14.44
N GLU A 50 -9.69 -16.88 -15.38
CA GLU A 50 -9.75 -16.60 -16.82
C GLU A 50 -11.15 -16.26 -17.35
N THR A 51 -12.20 -16.73 -16.66
CA THR A 51 -13.60 -16.45 -17.04
C THR A 51 -14.07 -15.03 -16.69
N LYS A 52 -13.28 -14.25 -15.95
CA LYS A 52 -13.61 -12.87 -15.56
C LYS A 52 -12.97 -11.88 -16.53
N ASP A 53 -13.71 -10.82 -16.86
CA ASP A 53 -13.39 -9.86 -17.91
C ASP A 53 -12.27 -8.83 -17.60
N ASP A 54 -11.52 -8.94 -16.50
CA ASP A 54 -10.50 -7.98 -16.08
C ASP A 54 -9.06 -8.53 -16.20
N ASP A 55 -8.09 -7.67 -16.44
CA ASP A 55 -6.66 -8.01 -16.34
C ASP A 55 -6.35 -8.37 -14.89
N HIS A 56 -6.01 -9.65 -14.65
CA HIS A 56 -5.77 -10.14 -13.31
C HIS A 56 -4.27 -10.31 -13.04
N LYS A 57 -3.82 -9.68 -11.96
CA LYS A 57 -2.50 -9.93 -11.37
C LYS A 57 -2.67 -10.86 -10.17
N LEU A 58 -2.04 -12.01 -10.22
CA LEU A 58 -2.12 -13.03 -9.18
C LEU A 58 -0.74 -13.27 -8.55
N ALA A 59 -0.68 -13.37 -7.24
CA ALA A 59 0.51 -13.85 -6.53
C ALA A 59 0.12 -14.97 -5.58
N LEU A 60 0.68 -16.15 -5.80
CA LEU A 60 0.35 -17.36 -5.07
C LEU A 60 1.54 -17.85 -4.27
N VAL A 61 1.41 -18.02 -2.96
CA VAL A 61 2.42 -18.69 -2.16
C VAL A 61 2.15 -20.18 -2.19
N VAL A 62 3.09 -20.93 -2.74
CA VAL A 62 3.07 -22.39 -2.73
C VAL A 62 4.09 -22.88 -1.70
N ASP A 63 3.56 -23.49 -0.63
CA ASP A 63 4.39 -24.07 0.44
C ASP A 63 4.61 -25.56 0.17
N MET A 64 5.87 -25.94 0.04
CA MET A 64 6.27 -27.27 -0.40
C MET A 64 6.88 -28.10 0.72
N ARG A 65 6.10 -28.29 1.79
CA ARG A 65 6.53 -29.07 2.96
C ARG A 65 6.50 -30.59 2.79
N SER A 66 6.11 -31.10 1.63
CA SER A 66 6.09 -32.54 1.38
C SER A 66 6.66 -32.90 0.01
N ARG A 67 7.28 -34.07 -0.07
CA ARG A 67 7.83 -34.59 -1.34
C ARG A 67 6.74 -34.82 -2.41
N SER A 68 5.52 -35.17 -2.01
CA SER A 68 4.39 -35.36 -2.94
C SER A 68 4.00 -34.04 -3.63
N PHE A 69 4.02 -32.92 -2.93
CA PHE A 69 3.71 -31.61 -3.52
C PHE A 69 4.76 -31.15 -4.52
N PHE A 70 6.00 -31.62 -4.39
CA PHE A 70 7.06 -31.25 -5.33
C PHE A 70 6.81 -31.80 -6.75
N SER A 71 6.49 -33.10 -6.86
CA SER A 71 6.15 -33.70 -8.17
C SER A 71 4.88 -33.15 -8.78
N GLU A 72 3.89 -32.79 -7.94
CA GLU A 72 2.65 -32.16 -8.37
C GLU A 72 2.88 -30.74 -8.91
N ILE A 73 3.69 -29.91 -8.22
CA ILE A 73 3.94 -28.55 -8.69
C ILE A 73 4.76 -28.54 -9.99
N GLN A 74 5.74 -29.44 -10.14
CA GLN A 74 6.53 -29.50 -11.35
C GLN A 74 5.66 -29.82 -12.57
N ALA A 75 4.75 -30.80 -12.46
CA ALA A 75 3.80 -31.12 -13.52
C ALA A 75 2.89 -29.90 -13.86
N VAL A 76 2.43 -29.17 -12.84
CA VAL A 76 1.61 -27.96 -13.04
C VAL A 76 2.43 -26.84 -13.69
N LEU A 77 3.68 -26.64 -13.29
CA LEU A 77 4.56 -25.62 -13.88
C LEU A 77 4.86 -25.91 -15.34
N ASP A 78 5.15 -27.18 -15.68
CA ASP A 78 5.38 -27.63 -17.05
C ASP A 78 4.12 -27.42 -17.93
N GLU A 79 2.93 -27.57 -17.36
CA GLU A 79 1.65 -27.28 -18.04
C GLU A 79 1.45 -25.77 -18.25
N LEU A 80 1.77 -24.94 -17.26
CA LEU A 80 1.67 -23.48 -17.33
C LEU A 80 2.66 -22.85 -18.32
N GLU A 81 3.89 -23.37 -18.42
CA GLU A 81 4.90 -22.90 -19.38
C GLU A 81 4.46 -23.08 -20.85
N ASN A 82 3.53 -23.98 -21.11
CA ASN A 82 3.00 -24.23 -22.46
C ASN A 82 1.74 -23.39 -22.80
N GLN A 83 1.32 -22.47 -21.93
CA GLN A 83 0.16 -21.60 -22.18
C GLN A 83 0.59 -20.23 -22.74
N ASP A 84 0.31 -19.97 -24.00
CA ASP A 84 0.70 -18.74 -24.73
C ASP A 84 0.08 -17.44 -24.15
N ASP A 85 -0.99 -17.53 -23.36
CA ASP A 85 -1.77 -16.40 -22.84
C ASP A 85 -1.44 -16.07 -21.37
N LEU A 86 -0.45 -16.74 -20.76
CA LEU A 86 -0.07 -16.59 -19.37
C LEU A 86 1.35 -16.01 -19.22
N ASP A 87 1.47 -14.81 -18.63
CA ASP A 87 2.77 -14.30 -18.15
C ASP A 87 3.05 -14.85 -16.75
N PHE A 88 3.90 -15.87 -16.72
CA PHE A 88 4.16 -16.64 -15.52
C PHE A 88 5.60 -16.44 -15.04
N LYS A 89 5.76 -16.13 -13.74
CA LYS A 89 7.07 -15.95 -13.09
C LYS A 89 7.13 -16.68 -11.75
N ILE A 90 8.31 -17.23 -11.44
CA ILE A 90 8.59 -17.79 -10.13
C ILE A 90 9.53 -16.85 -9.37
N LEU A 91 9.10 -16.41 -8.20
CA LEU A 91 9.92 -15.73 -7.21
C LEU A 91 10.37 -16.71 -6.14
N PHE A 92 11.66 -17.01 -6.10
CA PHE A 92 12.25 -17.87 -5.08
C PHE A 92 12.97 -17.04 -4.01
N LEU A 93 12.54 -17.16 -2.76
CA LEU A 93 13.17 -16.50 -1.61
C LEU A 93 14.15 -17.46 -0.93
N ASP A 94 15.40 -17.06 -0.83
CA ASP A 94 16.44 -17.80 -0.14
C ASP A 94 17.07 -17.00 1.01
N ALA A 95 17.76 -17.66 1.89
CA ALA A 95 18.66 -17.04 2.88
C ALA A 95 19.73 -18.04 3.32
N ALA A 96 20.85 -17.54 3.84
CA ALA A 96 21.90 -18.37 4.40
C ALA A 96 21.38 -19.21 5.59
N ASP A 97 21.87 -20.44 5.70
CA ASP A 97 21.43 -21.38 6.76
C ASP A 97 21.57 -20.80 8.16
N LYS A 98 22.63 -20.02 8.41
CA LYS A 98 22.87 -19.34 9.70
C LYS A 98 21.76 -18.36 10.02
N GLU A 99 21.32 -17.60 9.03
CA GLU A 99 20.26 -16.61 9.18
C GLU A 99 18.90 -17.29 9.39
N LEU A 100 18.59 -18.34 8.62
CA LEU A 100 17.36 -19.12 8.81
C LEU A 100 17.30 -19.72 10.21
N VAL A 101 18.40 -20.29 10.71
CA VAL A 101 18.47 -20.80 12.10
C VAL A 101 18.21 -19.69 13.11
N ALA A 102 18.74 -18.47 12.90
CA ALA A 102 18.52 -17.33 13.79
C ALA A 102 17.03 -16.95 13.83
N ARG A 103 16.38 -16.79 12.66
CA ARG A 103 14.95 -16.45 12.52
C ARG A 103 14.03 -17.50 13.17
N TYR A 104 14.36 -18.79 13.04
CA TYR A 104 13.63 -19.87 13.73
C TYR A 104 13.75 -19.78 15.26
N LYS A 105 14.93 -19.47 15.76
CA LYS A 105 15.14 -19.30 17.21
C LYS A 105 14.41 -18.10 17.76
N GLU A 106 14.40 -16.99 17.05
CA GLU A 106 13.66 -15.76 17.46
C GLU A 106 12.16 -16.03 17.54
N THR A 107 11.59 -16.72 16.55
CA THR A 107 10.17 -17.04 16.49
C THR A 107 9.76 -18.23 17.37
N ARG A 108 10.72 -18.94 17.95
CA ARG A 108 10.50 -20.14 18.79
C ARG A 108 9.68 -21.22 18.09
N ARG A 109 9.89 -21.39 16.78
CA ARG A 109 9.19 -22.41 15.98
C ARG A 109 10.12 -23.57 15.66
N SER A 110 9.55 -24.77 15.54
CA SER A 110 10.24 -25.94 14.97
C SER A 110 10.25 -25.83 13.46
N HIS A 111 11.26 -26.40 12.82
CA HIS A 111 11.28 -26.49 11.35
C HIS A 111 10.27 -27.54 10.87
N PRO A 112 9.44 -27.27 9.83
CA PRO A 112 8.40 -28.19 9.36
C PRO A 112 8.90 -29.58 9.01
N LEU A 113 10.12 -29.70 8.44
CA LEU A 113 10.74 -30.98 8.08
C LEU A 113 11.62 -31.59 9.20
N ALA A 114 11.65 -30.99 10.37
CA ALA A 114 12.41 -31.49 11.52
C ALA A 114 11.67 -31.11 12.83
N ALA A 115 10.40 -31.50 12.97
CA ALA A 115 9.57 -31.14 14.12
C ALA A 115 10.18 -31.60 15.46
N ASP A 116 10.79 -32.78 15.48
CA ASP A 116 11.45 -33.39 16.66
C ASP A 116 12.98 -33.40 16.51
N GLY A 117 13.54 -32.70 15.51
CA GLY A 117 14.95 -32.71 15.17
C GLY A 117 15.62 -31.34 15.29
N ARG A 118 16.85 -31.27 14.77
CA ARG A 118 17.60 -30.00 14.75
C ARG A 118 17.09 -29.13 13.61
N ILE A 119 16.87 -27.83 13.86
CA ILE A 119 16.45 -26.85 12.82
C ILE A 119 17.38 -26.90 11.60
N LEU A 120 18.69 -26.99 11.82
CA LEU A 120 19.67 -27.03 10.71
C LEU A 120 19.48 -28.25 9.80
N ASP A 121 19.12 -29.39 10.34
CA ASP A 121 18.92 -30.61 9.54
C ASP A 121 17.66 -30.48 8.68
N GLY A 122 16.60 -29.87 9.23
CA GLY A 122 15.40 -29.51 8.47
C GLY A 122 15.67 -28.52 7.33
N ILE A 123 16.47 -27.47 7.59
CA ILE A 123 16.87 -26.48 6.58
C ILE A 123 17.64 -27.14 5.43
N LYS A 124 18.60 -28.01 5.73
CA LYS A 124 19.37 -28.73 4.71
C LYS A 124 18.51 -29.63 3.84
N LEU A 125 17.60 -30.37 4.46
CA LEU A 125 16.65 -31.22 3.74
C LEU A 125 15.70 -30.38 2.87
N GLU A 126 15.18 -29.25 3.38
CA GLU A 126 14.35 -28.35 2.60
C GLU A 126 15.10 -27.78 1.39
N ARG A 127 16.36 -27.37 1.57
CA ARG A 127 17.21 -26.85 0.51
C ARG A 127 17.43 -27.87 -0.61
N GLU A 128 17.69 -29.14 -0.27
CA GLU A 128 17.80 -30.22 -1.25
C GLU A 128 16.49 -30.44 -2.02
N LEU A 129 15.36 -30.42 -1.33
CA LEU A 129 14.02 -30.57 -1.94
C LEU A 129 13.66 -29.40 -2.87
N LEU A 130 14.03 -28.18 -2.50
CA LEU A 130 13.69 -26.96 -3.25
C LEU A 130 14.72 -26.60 -4.34
N ALA A 131 15.88 -27.27 -4.40
CA ALA A 131 16.92 -26.97 -5.38
C ALA A 131 16.43 -26.97 -6.85
N PRO A 132 15.63 -27.94 -7.31
CA PRO A 132 15.11 -27.91 -8.67
C PRO A 132 14.24 -26.67 -8.96
N LEU A 133 13.37 -26.27 -8.03
CA LEU A 133 12.55 -25.06 -8.18
C LEU A 133 13.37 -23.78 -8.20
N LYS A 134 14.37 -23.70 -7.35
CA LYS A 134 15.30 -22.57 -7.37
C LYS A 134 15.97 -22.43 -8.74
N ASN A 135 16.33 -23.56 -9.37
CA ASN A 135 16.97 -23.57 -10.69
C ASN A 135 16.00 -23.17 -11.82
N MET A 136 14.70 -23.43 -11.67
CA MET A 136 13.65 -23.02 -12.63
C MET A 136 13.19 -21.57 -12.41
N SER A 137 13.53 -20.96 -11.28
CA SER A 137 13.04 -19.64 -10.90
C SER A 137 13.72 -18.54 -11.70
N GLN A 138 12.95 -17.68 -12.35
CA GLN A 138 13.44 -16.50 -13.06
C GLN A 138 13.95 -15.43 -12.11
N ASN A 139 13.36 -15.34 -10.91
CA ASN A 139 13.70 -14.36 -9.88
C ASN A 139 14.09 -15.06 -8.59
N VAL A 140 15.37 -15.00 -8.22
CA VAL A 140 15.88 -15.50 -6.93
C VAL A 140 16.33 -14.32 -6.09
N VAL A 141 15.75 -14.16 -4.90
CA VAL A 141 16.09 -13.08 -3.97
C VAL A 141 16.73 -13.70 -2.72
N ASP A 142 17.99 -13.36 -2.48
CA ASP A 142 18.68 -13.66 -1.23
C ASP A 142 18.30 -12.64 -0.16
N THR A 143 17.62 -13.09 0.88
CA THR A 143 17.11 -12.26 1.97
C THR A 143 18.01 -12.28 3.21
N THR A 144 19.22 -12.84 3.12
CA THR A 144 20.15 -13.01 4.25
C THR A 144 20.39 -11.71 5.00
N GLU A 145 20.71 -10.64 4.27
CA GLU A 145 21.03 -9.32 4.82
C GLU A 145 19.87 -8.32 4.69
N LEU A 146 18.71 -8.75 4.15
CA LEU A 146 17.61 -7.83 3.90
C LEU A 146 16.70 -7.69 5.13
N THR A 147 16.42 -6.44 5.46
CA THR A 147 15.28 -6.10 6.32
C THR A 147 13.96 -6.33 5.61
N PRO A 148 12.83 -6.49 6.31
CA PRO A 148 11.51 -6.58 5.68
C PRO A 148 11.21 -5.40 4.73
N ARG A 149 11.71 -4.20 5.04
CA ARG A 149 11.55 -3.00 4.21
C ARG A 149 12.32 -3.10 2.89
N GLU A 150 13.55 -3.56 2.96
CA GLU A 150 14.39 -3.76 1.76
C GLU A 150 13.83 -4.86 0.87
N LEU A 151 13.32 -5.95 1.46
CA LEU A 151 12.65 -7.00 0.67
C LEU A 151 11.42 -6.46 -0.06
N ARG A 152 10.55 -5.65 0.61
CA ARG A 152 9.41 -4.99 -0.05
C ARG A 152 9.86 -4.11 -1.21
N LYS A 153 10.92 -3.34 -1.01
CA LYS A 153 11.49 -2.48 -2.06
C LYS A 153 11.97 -3.30 -3.25
N THR A 154 12.72 -4.39 -3.00
CA THR A 154 13.23 -5.28 -4.05
C THR A 154 12.09 -5.90 -4.87
N ILE A 155 11.01 -6.34 -4.21
CA ILE A 155 9.84 -6.90 -4.88
C ILE A 155 9.13 -5.81 -5.71
N ALA A 156 8.96 -4.62 -5.15
CA ALA A 156 8.34 -3.52 -5.88
C ALA A 156 9.15 -3.13 -7.14
N GLU A 157 10.47 -3.08 -7.05
CA GLU A 157 11.34 -2.78 -8.20
C GLU A 157 11.29 -3.85 -9.31
N GLN A 158 11.03 -5.12 -8.96
CA GLN A 158 11.00 -6.22 -9.92
C GLN A 158 9.63 -6.50 -10.52
N PHE A 159 8.55 -6.20 -9.80
CA PHE A 159 7.19 -6.62 -10.15
C PHE A 159 6.18 -5.47 -10.26
N SER A 160 6.54 -4.22 -9.96
CA SER A 160 5.67 -3.09 -10.28
C SER A 160 5.71 -2.83 -11.79
N ASP A 161 4.56 -2.60 -12.40
CA ASP A 161 4.50 -1.96 -13.70
C ASP A 161 5.11 -0.57 -13.56
N GLN A 162 5.90 -0.14 -14.54
CA GLN A 162 6.57 1.18 -14.51
C GLN A 162 5.58 2.35 -14.35
N GLU A 163 4.29 2.12 -14.57
CA GLU A 163 3.23 3.11 -14.37
C GLU A 163 2.59 3.07 -12.96
N GLN A 164 2.79 2.00 -12.18
CA GLN A 164 2.22 1.82 -10.83
C GLN A 164 3.29 1.69 -9.73
N THR A 165 4.41 2.40 -9.84
CA THR A 165 5.14 2.73 -8.61
C THR A 165 4.11 3.39 -7.69
N GLN A 166 3.85 2.79 -6.51
CA GLN A 166 2.97 3.41 -5.48
C GLN A 166 3.40 4.86 -5.35
N SER A 167 2.73 5.73 -6.09
CA SER A 167 3.05 7.13 -6.12
C SER A 167 2.59 7.65 -4.76
N PHE A 168 3.54 8.00 -3.89
CA PHE A 168 3.25 8.77 -2.69
C PHE A 168 2.27 9.86 -3.06
N ARG A 169 1.08 9.84 -2.45
CA ARG A 169 0.04 10.84 -2.69
C ARG A 169 -0.27 11.59 -1.40
N ILE A 170 -0.73 12.78 -1.56
CA ILE A 170 -1.11 13.66 -0.46
C ILE A 170 -2.63 13.76 -0.44
N GLU A 171 -3.22 13.48 0.69
CA GLU A 171 -4.62 13.78 0.98
C GLU A 171 -4.67 15.11 1.73
N VAL A 172 -5.41 16.10 1.20
CA VAL A 172 -5.67 17.36 1.88
C VAL A 172 -7.14 17.41 2.25
N MET A 173 -7.44 17.31 3.54
CA MET A 173 -8.80 17.23 4.05
C MET A 173 -9.17 18.46 4.86
N SER A 174 -10.35 19.06 4.62
CA SER A 174 -10.93 20.02 5.56
C SER A 174 -11.89 19.33 6.52
N PHE A 175 -11.90 19.80 7.80
CA PHE A 175 -12.81 19.27 8.81
C PHE A 175 -13.28 20.33 9.81
N GLY A 176 -14.33 20.00 10.59
CA GLY A 176 -14.80 20.79 11.70
C GLY A 176 -14.45 20.16 13.04
N PHE A 177 -13.76 20.90 13.91
CA PHE A 177 -13.45 20.43 15.28
C PHE A 177 -14.70 20.05 16.07
N LYS A 178 -15.85 20.67 15.77
CA LYS A 178 -17.15 20.30 16.35
C LYS A 178 -17.49 18.82 16.16
N TYR A 179 -16.95 18.19 15.12
CA TYR A 179 -17.24 16.80 14.75
C TYR A 179 -16.06 15.84 15.02
N GLY A 180 -15.08 16.32 15.77
CA GLY A 180 -13.86 15.58 16.10
C GLY A 180 -12.77 15.66 15.01
N ILE A 181 -11.54 15.40 15.42
CA ILE A 181 -10.37 15.32 14.53
C ILE A 181 -10.48 14.02 13.70
N PRO A 182 -10.14 14.05 12.39
CA PRO A 182 -10.05 12.82 11.59
C PRO A 182 -9.04 11.85 12.21
N ILE A 183 -9.44 10.60 12.37
CA ILE A 183 -8.63 9.58 13.05
C ILE A 183 -7.44 9.09 12.21
N ASP A 184 -7.50 9.31 10.91
CA ASP A 184 -6.52 8.96 9.89
C ASP A 184 -5.61 10.14 9.48
N ALA A 185 -5.76 11.30 10.15
CA ALA A 185 -4.92 12.46 9.87
C ALA A 185 -3.51 12.28 10.43
N ASP A 186 -2.50 12.48 9.59
CA ASP A 186 -1.09 12.50 9.99
C ASP A 186 -0.66 13.86 10.51
N LEU A 187 -1.11 14.93 9.85
CA LEU A 187 -0.86 16.31 10.23
C LEU A 187 -2.19 17.03 10.39
N VAL A 188 -2.32 17.79 11.49
CA VAL A 188 -3.55 18.53 11.81
C VAL A 188 -3.22 20.00 12.06
N PHE A 189 -3.89 20.89 11.32
CA PHE A 189 -3.70 22.33 11.42
C PHE A 189 -5.01 23.01 11.82
N ASP A 190 -4.93 23.86 12.83
CA ASP A 190 -6.07 24.61 13.35
C ASP A 190 -6.07 26.03 12.80
N VAL A 191 -7.11 26.39 12.06
CA VAL A 191 -7.32 27.74 11.49
C VAL A 191 -8.44 28.51 12.17
N ARG A 192 -8.84 28.15 13.40
CA ARG A 192 -9.93 28.81 14.14
C ARG A 192 -9.60 30.22 14.59
N PHE A 193 -8.34 30.54 14.76
CA PHE A 193 -7.86 31.87 15.18
C PHE A 193 -8.01 32.94 14.08
N LEU A 194 -8.18 32.54 12.81
CA LEU A 194 -8.32 33.44 11.67
C LEU A 194 -9.72 34.06 11.60
N PRO A 195 -9.90 35.20 10.89
CA PRO A 195 -11.16 35.87 10.70
C PRO A 195 -12.27 34.92 10.23
N ASN A 196 -13.48 35.04 10.84
CA ASN A 196 -14.51 34.06 10.62
C ASN A 196 -15.65 34.62 9.74
N PRO A 197 -15.81 34.12 8.49
CA PRO A 197 -16.85 34.57 7.55
C PRO A 197 -18.29 34.40 8.08
N TYR A 198 -18.48 33.50 9.05
CA TYR A 198 -19.80 33.21 9.63
C TYR A 198 -20.49 34.46 10.20
N TYR A 199 -19.75 35.48 10.65
CA TYR A 199 -20.29 36.70 11.21
C TYR A 199 -20.79 37.67 10.16
N LEU A 200 -20.50 37.46 8.88
CA LEU A 200 -21.02 38.24 7.76
C LEU A 200 -22.26 37.55 7.19
N PRO A 201 -23.45 38.20 7.27
CA PRO A 201 -24.70 37.58 6.82
C PRO A 201 -24.66 37.02 5.39
N GLU A 202 -23.97 37.75 4.48
CA GLU A 202 -23.81 37.42 3.08
C GLU A 202 -22.92 36.20 2.83
N LEU A 203 -21.97 35.91 3.73
CA LEU A 203 -21.01 34.77 3.59
C LEU A 203 -21.44 33.56 4.41
N ARG A 204 -22.31 33.75 5.41
CA ARG A 204 -22.66 32.72 6.39
C ARG A 204 -23.18 31.43 5.76
N ASN A 205 -23.92 31.53 4.65
CA ASN A 205 -24.54 30.37 3.99
C ASN A 205 -23.73 29.78 2.87
N GLN A 206 -22.59 30.38 2.55
CA GLN A 206 -21.62 29.92 1.56
C GLN A 206 -20.56 29.01 2.21
N THR A 207 -19.67 28.46 1.40
CA THR A 207 -18.57 27.61 1.84
C THR A 207 -17.22 28.20 1.41
N GLY A 208 -16.11 27.64 1.89
CA GLY A 208 -14.79 28.07 1.44
C GLY A 208 -14.46 27.75 -0.01
N GLU A 209 -15.32 26.98 -0.71
CA GLU A 209 -15.21 26.77 -2.16
C GLU A 209 -15.74 27.98 -2.94
N ASP A 210 -16.69 28.74 -2.36
CA ASP A 210 -17.26 29.93 -2.97
C ASP A 210 -16.24 31.07 -2.95
N GLN A 211 -16.07 31.74 -4.09
CA GLN A 211 -15.01 32.75 -4.28
C GLN A 211 -15.07 33.87 -3.24
N ALA A 212 -16.26 34.34 -2.89
CA ALA A 212 -16.43 35.43 -1.92
C ALA A 212 -15.95 35.05 -0.50
N VAL A 213 -16.17 33.79 -0.08
CA VAL A 213 -15.68 33.27 1.19
C VAL A 213 -14.18 33.03 1.13
N TYR A 214 -13.70 32.45 0.02
CA TYR A 214 -12.28 32.22 -0.20
C TYR A 214 -11.50 33.53 -0.13
N ASP A 215 -11.93 34.54 -0.88
CA ASP A 215 -11.27 35.86 -0.91
C ASP A 215 -11.29 36.52 0.48
N TYR A 216 -12.43 36.46 1.17
CA TYR A 216 -12.52 36.98 2.53
C TYR A 216 -11.49 36.30 3.46
N VAL A 217 -11.40 34.96 3.42
CA VAL A 217 -10.49 34.23 4.30
C VAL A 217 -9.03 34.50 3.94
N MET A 218 -8.68 34.53 2.64
CA MET A 218 -7.29 34.59 2.17
C MET A 218 -6.72 36.00 2.08
N ASN A 219 -7.55 37.04 1.96
CA ASN A 219 -7.05 38.43 1.83
C ASN A 219 -6.66 39.07 3.17
N HIS A 220 -6.80 38.40 4.29
CA HIS A 220 -6.29 38.86 5.58
C HIS A 220 -4.78 38.59 5.70
N GLU A 221 -4.04 39.55 6.23
CA GLU A 221 -2.59 39.45 6.42
C GLU A 221 -2.21 38.24 7.29
N GLU A 222 -2.95 38.00 8.37
CA GLU A 222 -2.74 36.86 9.26
C GLU A 222 -2.96 35.51 8.54
N SER A 223 -3.91 35.45 7.61
CA SER A 223 -4.16 34.23 6.82
C SER A 223 -3.04 33.96 5.84
N GLU A 224 -2.56 34.98 5.14
CA GLU A 224 -1.46 34.84 4.20
C GLU A 224 -0.15 34.50 4.91
N ASP A 225 0.13 35.13 6.04
CA ASP A 225 1.33 34.87 6.83
C ASP A 225 1.32 33.42 7.36
N PHE A 226 0.20 32.99 7.95
CA PHE A 226 0.05 31.61 8.40
C PHE A 226 0.19 30.61 7.25
N TYR A 227 -0.46 30.88 6.11
CA TYR A 227 -0.40 29.98 4.94
C TYR A 227 1.02 29.83 4.43
N ARG A 228 1.77 30.93 4.33
CA ARG A 228 3.19 30.89 3.91
C ARG A 228 4.03 30.01 4.82
N HIS A 229 3.84 30.10 6.13
CA HIS A 229 4.58 29.26 7.09
C HIS A 229 4.12 27.80 7.02
N LEU A 230 2.83 27.55 6.83
CA LEU A 230 2.27 26.22 6.65
C LEU A 230 2.86 25.51 5.43
N LEU A 231 2.88 26.18 4.30
CA LEU A 231 3.46 25.63 3.06
C LEU A 231 4.97 25.38 3.21
N ALA A 232 5.70 26.35 3.79
CA ALA A 232 7.13 26.23 4.07
C ALA A 232 7.47 25.10 5.06
N LEU A 233 6.53 24.71 5.93
CA LEU A 233 6.68 23.55 6.81
C LEU A 233 6.43 22.24 6.05
N ILE A 234 5.35 22.19 5.26
CA ILE A 234 4.89 20.94 4.63
C ILE A 234 5.81 20.53 3.47
N GLU A 235 6.11 21.41 2.52
CA GLU A 235 6.85 21.05 1.32
C GLU A 235 8.20 20.36 1.59
N PRO A 236 9.05 20.84 2.50
CA PRO A 236 10.36 20.22 2.75
C PRO A 236 10.29 18.83 3.40
N ILE A 237 9.21 18.50 4.09
CA ILE A 237 9.06 17.20 4.79
C ILE A 237 8.49 16.10 3.89
N LEU A 238 7.80 16.44 2.79
CA LEU A 238 7.16 15.46 1.89
C LEU A 238 8.15 14.42 1.33
N PRO A 239 9.36 14.78 0.86
CA PRO A 239 10.34 13.80 0.41
C PRO A 239 10.75 12.80 1.52
N GLY A 240 10.75 13.27 2.78
CA GLY A 240 11.03 12.43 3.94
C GLY A 240 9.98 11.34 4.14
N TYR A 241 8.69 11.68 4.07
CA TYR A 241 7.58 10.73 4.15
C TYR A 241 7.59 9.72 3.00
N LYS A 242 7.85 10.19 1.77
CA LYS A 242 8.03 9.30 0.62
C LYS A 242 9.19 8.33 0.82
N LYS A 243 10.33 8.83 1.31
CA LYS A 243 11.53 8.00 1.57
C LYS A 243 11.28 6.98 2.68
N GLU A 244 10.46 7.33 3.66
CA GLU A 244 10.06 6.43 4.76
C GLU A 244 9.14 5.30 4.29
N GLY A 245 8.56 5.41 3.09
CA GLY A 245 7.73 4.36 2.46
C GLY A 245 6.23 4.56 2.70
N LYS A 246 5.81 5.76 3.14
CA LYS A 246 4.40 6.09 3.28
C LYS A 246 3.73 6.21 1.90
N SER A 247 2.58 5.57 1.72
CA SER A 247 1.82 5.63 0.45
C SER A 247 0.88 6.84 0.38
N VAL A 248 0.32 7.25 1.53
CA VAL A 248 -0.60 8.38 1.64
C VAL A 248 -0.22 9.23 2.84
N LEU A 249 -0.12 10.55 2.69
CA LEU A 249 0.03 11.50 3.78
C LEU A 249 -1.23 12.36 3.89
N THR A 250 -1.96 12.24 5.00
CA THR A 250 -3.20 12.98 5.23
C THR A 250 -2.94 14.25 6.02
N ASN A 251 -3.11 15.41 5.36
CA ASN A 251 -3.04 16.74 5.95
C ASN A 251 -4.46 17.25 6.22
N ALA A 252 -4.85 17.36 7.48
CA ALA A 252 -6.16 17.81 7.89
C ALA A 252 -6.14 19.26 8.38
N VAL A 253 -6.93 20.12 7.73
CA VAL A 253 -7.11 21.53 8.14
C VAL A 253 -8.46 21.70 8.82
N GLY A 254 -8.49 22.20 10.06
CA GLY A 254 -9.69 22.28 10.88
C GLY A 254 -10.11 23.71 11.22
N CYS A 255 -11.43 23.99 11.06
CA CYS A 255 -12.06 25.15 11.67
C CYS A 255 -13.23 24.70 12.57
N THR A 256 -14.01 25.62 13.14
CA THR A 256 -15.09 25.25 14.07
C THR A 256 -16.12 24.31 13.46
N GLY A 257 -16.68 24.67 12.30
CA GLY A 257 -17.76 23.92 11.63
C GLY A 257 -17.33 23.16 10.37
N GLY A 258 -16.09 23.32 9.89
CA GLY A 258 -15.60 22.63 8.69
C GLY A 258 -16.12 23.17 7.36
N GLN A 259 -16.70 24.39 7.31
CA GLN A 259 -17.40 24.89 6.13
C GLN A 259 -16.70 26.07 5.41
N HIS A 260 -16.03 26.97 6.13
CA HIS A 260 -15.48 28.19 5.58
C HIS A 260 -13.94 28.18 5.55
N ARG A 261 -13.28 28.58 6.67
CA ARG A 261 -11.84 28.76 6.77
C ARG A 261 -11.06 27.50 6.39
N SER A 262 -11.42 26.35 6.97
CA SER A 262 -10.73 25.09 6.70
C SER A 262 -10.86 24.64 5.23
N VAL A 263 -12.01 24.88 4.61
CA VAL A 263 -12.25 24.57 3.19
C VAL A 263 -11.36 25.45 2.30
N ALA A 264 -11.36 26.78 2.54
CA ALA A 264 -10.52 27.70 1.77
C ALA A 264 -9.01 27.37 1.88
N PHE A 265 -8.54 27.06 3.10
CA PHE A 265 -7.15 26.65 3.32
C PHE A 265 -6.80 25.30 2.69
N ALA A 266 -7.68 24.30 2.82
CA ALA A 266 -7.46 22.99 2.20
C ALA A 266 -7.41 23.10 0.67
N LYS A 267 -8.33 23.84 0.07
CA LYS A 267 -8.35 24.12 -1.38
C LYS A 267 -7.03 24.76 -1.86
N ARG A 268 -6.55 25.80 -1.17
CA ARG A 268 -5.30 26.47 -1.53
C ARG A 268 -4.10 25.54 -1.38
N LEU A 269 -4.04 24.80 -0.26
CA LEU A 269 -2.96 23.86 0.01
C LEU A 269 -2.92 22.74 -1.03
N ALA A 270 -4.07 22.16 -1.36
CA ALA A 270 -4.18 21.13 -2.38
C ALA A 270 -3.69 21.65 -3.76
N ASN A 271 -4.11 22.85 -4.11
CA ASN A 271 -3.74 23.49 -5.38
C ASN A 271 -2.23 23.75 -5.49
N ASP A 272 -1.58 24.22 -4.40
CA ASP A 272 -0.15 24.50 -4.43
C ASP A 272 0.68 23.20 -4.41
N LEU A 273 0.31 22.22 -3.60
CA LEU A 273 1.01 20.94 -3.56
C LEU A 273 0.83 20.12 -4.84
N SER A 274 -0.31 20.26 -5.54
CA SER A 274 -0.58 19.54 -6.80
C SER A 274 0.37 19.90 -7.93
N LYS A 275 1.11 21.01 -7.81
CA LYS A 275 2.14 21.40 -8.80
C LYS A 275 3.30 20.40 -8.87
N ASN A 276 3.59 19.71 -7.76
CA ASN A 276 4.76 18.85 -7.62
C ASN A 276 4.42 17.42 -7.16
N TRP A 277 3.18 17.17 -6.68
CA TRP A 277 2.78 15.91 -6.07
C TRP A 277 1.39 15.48 -6.53
N PRO A 278 1.08 14.18 -6.57
CA PRO A 278 -0.29 13.71 -6.67
C PRO A 278 -1.06 14.11 -5.40
N VAL A 279 -2.10 14.91 -5.54
CA VAL A 279 -2.93 15.42 -4.43
C VAL A 279 -4.38 15.07 -4.65
N ASN A 280 -5.04 14.61 -3.59
CA ASN A 280 -6.48 14.51 -3.52
C ASN A 280 -7.01 15.51 -2.49
N GLU A 281 -8.09 16.24 -2.83
CA GLU A 281 -8.75 17.21 -1.96
C GLU A 281 -10.10 16.67 -1.51
N SER A 282 -10.40 16.80 -0.21
CA SER A 282 -11.68 16.38 0.35
C SER A 282 -12.17 17.29 1.47
N HIS A 283 -13.49 17.33 1.67
CA HIS A 283 -14.14 18.18 2.67
C HIS A 283 -15.13 17.36 3.49
N ARG A 284 -14.68 16.84 4.65
CA ARG A 284 -15.44 15.90 5.47
C ARG A 284 -16.77 16.47 5.98
N ASP A 285 -16.78 17.73 6.40
CA ASP A 285 -17.91 18.31 7.14
C ASP A 285 -18.58 19.51 6.42
N LYS A 286 -18.25 19.75 5.15
CA LYS A 286 -18.76 20.89 4.38
C LYS A 286 -20.28 20.97 4.35
N ASP A 287 -20.97 19.86 4.19
CA ASP A 287 -22.42 19.76 3.99
C ASP A 287 -23.21 19.46 5.28
N ARG A 288 -22.57 19.31 6.43
CA ARG A 288 -23.21 18.88 7.70
C ARG A 288 -24.13 19.92 8.36
N ARG A 289 -24.40 21.04 7.72
CA ARG A 289 -25.20 22.14 8.28
C ARG A 289 -26.70 21.82 8.42
N LYS A 290 -27.24 20.87 7.66
CA LYS A 290 -28.68 20.64 7.54
C LYS A 290 -29.32 19.90 8.72
N GLU A 291 -28.58 19.25 9.58
CA GLU A 291 -29.17 18.44 10.67
C GLU A 291 -29.47 19.21 11.97
N THR A 292 -28.97 20.43 12.12
CA THR A 292 -29.11 21.19 13.38
C THR A 292 -30.29 22.15 13.41
N VAL A 293 -31.00 22.39 12.32
CA VAL A 293 -32.12 23.35 12.25
C VAL A 293 -33.49 22.75 12.62
N ASN A 294 -33.58 21.39 12.66
CA ASN A 294 -34.87 20.70 12.95
C ASN A 294 -34.98 20.18 14.39
N ARG A 295 -34.22 20.70 15.34
CA ARG A 295 -34.40 20.44 16.77
C ARG A 295 -34.57 21.76 17.54
N SER A 296 -35.67 22.43 17.31
CA SER A 296 -36.24 23.46 18.19
C SER A 296 -37.76 23.36 18.18
#